data_6aadb6fd95ea6499789a3b112cc79690
#
_entry.id   6aadb6fd95ea6499789a3b112cc79690
#
_cell.length_a   1.000
_cell.length_b   1.000
_cell.length_c   1.000
_cell.angle_alpha   90.00
_cell.angle_beta   90.00
_cell.angle_gamma   90.00
#
_symmetry.space_group_name_H-M   'P 1'
#
loop_
_entity.id
_entity.type
_entity.pdbx_description
1 polymer ?
#
loop_
_entity_poly.entity_id
_entity_poly.type
_entity_poly.pdbx_seq_one_letter_code
_entity_poly.pdbx_strand_id
1 'polypeptide(L)'
;MQLSFRDIVDIGPKCFERFIDSSNAPEISDLEIELAGCSNLSGDYTVGRVSPPNHTLFYSIHGKGKFRVPSGEMQLDEGQLIILPAGQSFEVTIVSEQWDIIWVNLADSERWTLFNKLGAVIVDNAMLEGLHHAMELLYLERDVENRNSAMQVVSRYLHRIIDAPLSDVHTHDEKERRQVSRLHSLFSAVEKQLQFDWDMESLSEKAHYSAPHLHRLCLQVFGRSPKQHVIHLRMTRAKSLLLSTQWPVSYIASYVGYANVFTFSKRFKKSTGLSPSAFRESVN
;
A
#
# COMPACT_ATOMS: atom_id res chain seq x y z
N MET A 1 -6.79 36.14 5.68
CA MET A 1 -6.24 35.87 7.00
C MET A 1 -4.93 35.09 6.77
N GLN A 2 -3.79 35.65 7.19
CA GLN A 2 -2.50 34.97 6.98
C GLN A 2 -2.46 33.74 7.92
N LEU A 3 -2.29 32.54 7.38
CA LEU A 3 -2.16 31.33 8.17
C LEU A 3 -0.89 31.43 9.02
N SER A 4 -1.02 31.38 10.35
CA SER A 4 0.12 31.34 11.27
C SER A 4 0.48 29.89 11.54
N PHE A 5 1.73 29.52 11.27
CA PHE A 5 2.30 28.21 11.62
C PHE A 5 3.21 28.36 12.85
N ARG A 6 3.37 27.30 13.59
CA ARG A 6 4.28 27.22 14.74
C ARG A 6 4.95 25.86 14.80
N ASP A 7 6.16 25.83 15.34
CA ASP A 7 6.79 24.57 15.70
C ASP A 7 6.08 24.02 16.94
N ILE A 8 5.46 22.86 16.78
CA ILE A 8 4.71 22.17 17.84
C ILE A 8 4.88 20.65 17.68
N VAL A 9 5.03 19.98 18.83
CA VAL A 9 4.94 18.53 18.94
C VAL A 9 4.07 18.26 20.16
N ASP A 10 2.82 17.89 19.91
CA ASP A 10 1.85 17.49 20.91
C ASP A 10 1.39 16.07 20.57
N ILE A 11 1.97 15.09 21.28
CA ILE A 11 1.79 13.67 21.05
C ILE A 11 1.20 13.07 22.32
N GLY A 12 -0.07 12.71 22.26
CA GLY A 12 -0.82 12.16 23.37
C GLY A 12 -0.29 10.80 23.83
N PRO A 13 -0.62 10.39 25.07
CA PRO A 13 -0.09 9.17 25.68
C PRO A 13 -0.58 7.86 25.03
N LYS A 14 -1.55 7.94 24.11
CA LYS A 14 -2.06 6.80 23.34
C LYS A 14 -1.37 6.67 21.97
N CYS A 15 -0.44 7.56 21.66
CA CYS A 15 0.36 7.47 20.43
C CYS A 15 1.62 6.67 20.71
N PHE A 16 1.95 5.77 19.81
CA PHE A 16 3.15 4.96 19.86
C PHE A 16 3.98 5.21 18.62
N GLU A 17 5.19 5.74 18.80
CA GLU A 17 6.12 6.06 17.71
C GLU A 17 7.39 5.22 17.79
N ARG A 18 7.80 4.68 16.65
CA ARG A 18 9.05 3.94 16.48
C ARG A 18 9.95 4.73 15.54
N PHE A 19 10.94 5.36 16.11
CA PHE A 19 11.89 6.18 15.36
C PHE A 19 12.99 5.32 14.71
N ILE A 20 13.35 5.67 13.49
CA ILE A 20 14.41 5.07 12.71
C ILE A 20 15.38 6.19 12.34
N ASP A 21 16.59 6.12 12.87
CA ASP A 21 17.65 7.09 12.67
C ASP A 21 19.02 6.39 12.50
N SER A 22 20.07 7.17 12.29
CA SER A 22 21.41 6.63 12.11
C SER A 22 21.97 5.89 13.33
N SER A 23 21.36 6.01 14.50
CA SER A 23 21.78 5.29 15.71
C SER A 23 21.29 3.84 15.74
N ASN A 24 20.12 3.57 15.16
CA ASN A 24 19.53 2.23 15.13
C ASN A 24 19.51 1.60 13.72
N ALA A 25 19.59 2.40 12.66
CA ALA A 25 19.66 1.97 11.26
C ALA A 25 20.61 2.90 10.47
N PRO A 26 21.92 2.81 10.63
CA PRO A 26 22.86 3.72 9.97
C PRO A 26 22.78 3.72 8.43
N GLU A 27 22.25 2.65 7.85
CA GLU A 27 22.06 2.48 6.40
C GLU A 27 21.08 3.51 5.79
N ILE A 28 20.22 4.14 6.58
CA ILE A 28 19.27 5.16 6.07
C ILE A 28 19.99 6.39 5.49
N SER A 29 21.23 6.64 5.95
CA SER A 29 22.05 7.75 5.46
C SER A 29 22.41 7.60 3.97
N ASP A 30 22.44 6.38 3.43
CA ASP A 30 22.70 6.13 2.00
C ASP A 30 21.59 6.68 1.09
N LEU A 31 20.40 6.86 1.63
CA LEU A 31 19.26 7.48 0.97
C LEU A 31 19.01 8.93 1.42
N GLU A 32 19.93 9.50 2.21
CA GLU A 32 19.79 10.85 2.77
C GLU A 32 18.52 11.01 3.61
N ILE A 33 18.09 9.91 4.24
CA ILE A 33 17.04 9.92 5.25
C ILE A 33 17.67 10.40 6.56
N GLU A 34 17.18 11.53 7.09
CA GLU A 34 17.66 12.10 8.35
C GLU A 34 16.96 11.45 9.55
N LEU A 35 15.68 11.19 9.40
CA LEU A 35 14.85 10.58 10.41
C LEU A 35 13.62 9.96 9.75
N ALA A 36 13.17 8.83 10.24
CA ALA A 36 11.93 8.21 9.79
C ALA A 36 11.21 7.54 10.96
N GLY A 37 9.97 7.13 10.75
CA GLY A 37 9.25 6.40 11.77
C GLY A 37 8.01 5.68 11.25
N CYS A 38 7.59 4.71 12.07
CA CYS A 38 6.31 4.04 12.00
C CYS A 38 5.52 4.40 13.25
N SER A 39 4.35 4.99 13.10
CA SER A 39 3.56 5.49 14.24
C SER A 39 2.15 4.91 14.22
N ASN A 40 1.71 4.48 15.40
CA ASN A 40 0.33 4.10 15.66
C ASN A 40 -0.26 5.21 16.56
N LEU A 41 -1.14 6.02 15.99
CA LEU A 41 -1.64 7.24 16.59
C LEU A 41 -3.09 7.08 17.05
N SER A 42 -3.41 7.59 18.22
CA SER A 42 -4.78 7.62 18.75
C SER A 42 -4.93 8.77 19.75
N GLY A 43 -6.08 9.44 19.73
CA GLY A 43 -6.33 10.60 20.59
C GLY A 43 -5.64 11.86 20.09
N ASP A 44 -4.97 12.59 20.98
CA ASP A 44 -4.36 13.88 20.64
C ASP A 44 -3.03 13.65 19.87
N TYR A 45 -2.96 14.21 18.69
CA TYR A 45 -1.75 14.25 17.88
C TYR A 45 -1.73 15.53 17.04
N THR A 46 -0.73 16.36 17.28
CA THR A 46 -0.48 17.58 16.51
C THR A 46 1.01 17.77 16.34
N VAL A 47 1.47 17.79 15.10
CA VAL A 47 2.85 18.13 14.75
C VAL A 47 2.84 19.28 13.76
N GLY A 48 3.52 20.37 14.10
CA GLY A 48 3.71 21.52 13.23
C GLY A 48 5.17 21.86 13.04
N ARG A 49 5.53 22.33 11.87
CA ARG A 49 6.87 22.79 11.52
C ARG A 49 6.80 24.09 10.76
N VAL A 50 7.69 25.01 11.10
CA VAL A 50 7.85 26.29 10.41
C VAL A 50 9.10 26.20 9.55
N SER A 51 8.90 26.24 8.23
CA SER A 51 10.00 26.23 7.25
C SER A 51 11.05 25.14 7.53
N PRO A 52 10.66 23.85 7.63
CA PRO A 52 11.59 22.77 7.96
C PRO A 52 12.71 22.67 6.91
N PRO A 53 13.96 22.32 7.32
CA PRO A 53 15.09 22.25 6.40
C PRO A 53 15.08 20.98 5.52
N ASN A 54 14.15 20.09 5.74
CA ASN A 54 14.04 18.78 5.07
C ASN A 54 12.66 18.61 4.42
N HIS A 55 12.59 17.70 3.45
CA HIS A 55 11.31 17.24 2.92
C HIS A 55 10.69 16.26 3.90
N THR A 56 9.38 16.32 4.09
CA THR A 56 8.65 15.37 4.93
C THR A 56 7.60 14.63 4.12
N LEU A 57 7.63 13.32 4.19
CA LEU A 57 6.66 12.43 3.58
C LEU A 57 5.82 11.77 4.68
N PHE A 58 4.49 11.72 4.50
CA PHE A 58 3.59 10.92 5.33
C PHE A 58 2.79 9.98 4.46
N TYR A 59 2.80 8.71 4.79
CA TYR A 59 1.96 7.69 4.19
C TYR A 59 0.95 7.18 5.19
N SER A 60 -0.35 7.23 4.85
CA SER A 60 -1.42 6.70 5.68
C SER A 60 -1.62 5.21 5.39
N ILE A 61 -1.30 4.35 6.36
CA ILE A 61 -1.49 2.90 6.28
C ILE A 61 -2.94 2.56 6.60
N HIS A 62 -3.47 3.15 7.67
CA HIS A 62 -4.84 3.00 8.14
C HIS A 62 -5.30 4.30 8.78
N GLY A 63 -6.57 4.68 8.56
CA GLY A 63 -7.11 5.89 9.13
C GLY A 63 -6.80 7.15 8.30
N LYS A 64 -6.97 8.32 8.92
CA LYS A 64 -6.93 9.62 8.24
C LYS A 64 -6.29 10.70 9.07
N GLY A 65 -5.52 11.56 8.40
CA GLY A 65 -4.96 12.78 8.95
C GLY A 65 -5.33 14.03 8.15
N LYS A 66 -5.26 15.18 8.79
CA LYS A 66 -5.49 16.49 8.18
C LYS A 66 -4.22 17.31 8.23
N PHE A 67 -3.86 17.87 7.11
CA PHE A 67 -2.71 18.74 6.93
C PHE A 67 -3.17 20.16 6.64
N ARG A 68 -2.61 21.09 7.36
CA ARG A 68 -2.72 22.53 7.06
C ARG A 68 -1.39 22.98 6.49
N VAL A 69 -1.42 23.51 5.28
CA VAL A 69 -0.26 24.01 4.53
C VAL A 69 -0.54 25.44 4.02
N PRO A 70 0.45 26.21 3.54
CA PRO A 70 0.21 27.57 3.06
C PRO A 70 -0.84 27.69 1.95
N SER A 71 -0.99 26.65 1.11
CA SER A 71 -2.00 26.61 0.04
C SER A 71 -3.42 26.27 0.51
N GLY A 72 -3.60 25.83 1.78
CA GLY A 72 -4.90 25.47 2.34
C GLY A 72 -4.87 24.23 3.22
N GLU A 73 -6.00 23.54 3.31
CA GLU A 73 -6.13 22.29 4.05
C GLU A 73 -6.19 21.10 3.10
N MET A 74 -5.55 20.03 3.47
CA MET A 74 -5.51 18.76 2.73
C MET A 74 -5.82 17.61 3.68
N GLN A 75 -6.61 16.63 3.24
CA GLN A 75 -6.87 15.41 4.00
C GLN A 75 -6.11 14.27 3.37
N LEU A 76 -5.38 13.51 4.19
CA LEU A 76 -4.68 12.30 3.80
C LEU A 76 -5.53 11.10 4.21
N ASP A 77 -6.02 10.38 3.22
CA ASP A 77 -6.81 9.17 3.41
C ASP A 77 -5.92 7.92 3.39
N GLU A 78 -6.47 6.80 3.82
CA GLU A 78 -5.80 5.49 3.78
C GLU A 78 -5.28 5.16 2.38
N GLY A 79 -4.03 4.67 2.30
CA GLY A 79 -3.35 4.33 1.05
C GLY A 79 -2.77 5.52 0.29
N GLN A 80 -2.87 6.73 0.82
CA GLN A 80 -2.32 7.94 0.21
C GLN A 80 -0.99 8.35 0.86
N LEU A 81 -0.18 9.03 0.07
CA LEU A 81 1.07 9.67 0.48
C LEU A 81 0.93 11.19 0.30
N ILE A 82 1.34 11.98 1.28
CA ILE A 82 1.57 13.42 1.12
C ILE A 82 3.07 13.72 1.09
N ILE A 83 3.48 14.58 0.18
CA ILE A 83 4.83 15.12 0.07
C ILE A 83 4.79 16.58 0.52
N LEU A 84 5.60 16.93 1.49
CA LEU A 84 5.76 18.28 2.03
C LEU A 84 7.21 18.71 1.78
N PRO A 85 7.45 19.64 0.84
CA PRO A 85 8.80 20.09 0.51
C PRO A 85 9.51 20.81 1.66
N ALA A 86 10.83 20.77 1.64
CA ALA A 86 11.67 21.59 2.51
C ALA A 86 11.30 23.09 2.37
N GLY A 87 11.43 23.84 3.44
CA GLY A 87 11.06 25.25 3.51
C GLY A 87 9.56 25.53 3.59
N GLN A 88 8.69 24.54 3.40
CA GLN A 88 7.24 24.71 3.43
C GLN A 88 6.65 24.36 4.80
N SER A 89 6.11 25.37 5.50
CA SER A 89 5.47 25.16 6.79
C SER A 89 4.24 24.26 6.67
N PHE A 90 4.02 23.44 7.68
CA PHE A 90 2.84 22.59 7.79
C PHE A 90 2.42 22.34 9.23
N GLU A 91 1.19 21.92 9.41
CA GLU A 91 0.67 21.36 10.64
C GLU A 91 -0.19 20.12 10.30
N VAL A 92 0.01 19.04 11.01
CA VAL A 92 -0.71 17.79 10.85
C VAL A 92 -1.44 17.41 12.12
N THR A 93 -2.67 16.94 11.98
CA THR A 93 -3.53 16.44 13.08
C THR A 93 -4.21 15.15 12.68
N ILE A 94 -4.51 14.31 13.68
CA ILE A 94 -5.33 13.10 13.47
C ILE A 94 -6.80 13.48 13.25
N VAL A 95 -7.51 12.74 12.39
CA VAL A 95 -8.95 12.92 12.10
C VAL A 95 -9.76 11.69 12.51
N SER A 96 -9.25 10.49 12.26
CA SER A 96 -9.87 9.23 12.65
C SER A 96 -9.57 8.87 14.12
N GLU A 97 -10.31 7.91 14.69
CA GLU A 97 -10.04 7.41 16.05
C GLU A 97 -8.64 6.81 16.20
N GLN A 98 -8.16 6.17 15.11
CA GLN A 98 -6.83 5.60 14.99
C GLN A 98 -6.24 6.00 13.65
N TRP A 99 -4.93 6.21 13.60
CA TRP A 99 -4.20 6.55 12.39
C TRP A 99 -2.82 5.92 12.44
N ASP A 100 -2.56 4.97 11.54
CA ASP A 100 -1.28 4.29 11.38
C ASP A 100 -0.56 4.91 10.19
N ILE A 101 0.68 5.36 10.43
CA ILE A 101 1.46 6.07 9.42
C ILE A 101 2.90 5.61 9.36
N ILE A 102 3.49 5.82 8.18
CA ILE A 102 4.93 5.96 8.02
C ILE A 102 5.21 7.43 7.73
N TRP A 103 6.26 7.94 8.31
CA TRP A 103 6.77 9.25 7.93
C TRP A 103 8.29 9.20 7.73
N VAL A 104 8.78 10.03 6.80
CA VAL A 104 10.20 10.06 6.42
C VAL A 104 10.62 11.50 6.21
N ASN A 105 11.69 11.92 6.86
CA ASN A 105 12.36 13.20 6.64
C ASN A 105 13.59 12.95 5.77
N LEU A 106 13.62 13.58 4.59
CA LEU A 106 14.69 13.50 3.61
C LEU A 106 15.45 14.81 3.55
N ALA A 107 16.77 14.76 3.48
CA ALA A 107 17.59 15.95 3.32
C ALA A 107 17.19 16.73 2.05
N ASP A 108 17.23 18.05 2.10
CA ASP A 108 17.06 18.90 0.91
C ASP A 108 18.34 18.88 0.08
N SER A 109 18.46 17.88 -0.77
CA SER A 109 19.65 17.58 -1.58
C SER A 109 19.32 17.53 -3.07
N GLU A 110 20.35 17.40 -3.91
CA GLU A 110 20.18 17.25 -5.37
C GLU A 110 19.31 16.03 -5.72
N ARG A 111 19.42 14.95 -4.95
CA ARG A 111 18.66 13.71 -5.14
C ARG A 111 17.13 13.95 -5.05
N TRP A 112 16.70 14.81 -4.15
CA TRP A 112 15.29 15.05 -3.82
C TRP A 112 14.76 16.38 -4.34
N THR A 113 15.55 17.13 -5.13
CA THR A 113 15.21 18.48 -5.68
C THR A 113 13.84 18.51 -6.38
N LEU A 114 13.36 17.38 -6.89
CA LEU A 114 12.04 17.30 -7.53
C LEU A 114 10.91 17.72 -6.58
N PHE A 115 11.01 17.38 -5.30
CA PHE A 115 9.98 17.71 -4.32
C PHE A 115 9.79 19.21 -4.16
N ASN A 116 10.86 20.00 -4.28
CA ASN A 116 10.79 21.47 -4.24
C ASN A 116 9.93 22.04 -5.36
N LYS A 117 9.84 21.36 -6.51
CA LYS A 117 9.07 21.80 -7.67
C LYS A 117 7.58 21.41 -7.58
N LEU A 118 7.25 20.40 -6.80
CA LEU A 118 5.89 19.87 -6.71
C LEU A 118 5.00 20.69 -5.75
N GLY A 119 5.59 21.33 -4.74
CA GLY A 119 4.83 21.88 -3.62
C GLY A 119 4.22 20.78 -2.75
N ALA A 120 3.36 21.14 -1.79
CA ALA A 120 2.61 20.16 -1.02
C ALA A 120 1.61 19.43 -1.94
N VAL A 121 1.72 18.11 -2.04
CA VAL A 121 0.92 17.30 -2.96
C VAL A 121 0.56 15.96 -2.34
N ILE A 122 -0.68 15.49 -2.59
CA ILE A 122 -1.11 14.14 -2.24
C ILE A 122 -0.98 13.25 -3.48
N VAL A 123 -0.40 12.09 -3.30
CA VAL A 123 -0.20 11.06 -4.31
C VAL A 123 -0.97 9.82 -3.90
N ASP A 124 -1.86 9.34 -4.76
CA ASP A 124 -2.53 8.05 -4.60
C ASP A 124 -1.53 6.94 -4.91
N ASN A 125 -1.16 6.15 -3.91
CA ASN A 125 -0.21 5.06 -4.12
C ASN A 125 -0.63 3.82 -3.34
N ALA A 126 -1.45 3.00 -3.97
CA ALA A 126 -1.99 1.76 -3.39
C ALA A 126 -0.95 0.66 -3.10
N MET A 127 0.34 0.88 -3.34
CA MET A 127 1.36 -0.17 -3.28
C MET A 127 2.48 0.10 -2.26
N LEU A 128 2.23 0.87 -1.21
CA LEU A 128 3.22 1.16 -0.18
C LEU A 128 3.15 0.24 1.06
N GLU A 129 2.30 -0.81 1.06
CA GLU A 129 2.28 -1.81 2.14
C GLU A 129 3.67 -2.44 2.38
N GLY A 130 4.41 -2.72 1.31
CA GLY A 130 5.78 -3.24 1.41
C GLY A 130 6.78 -2.25 1.99
N LEU A 131 6.57 -0.93 1.84
CA LEU A 131 7.39 0.09 2.50
C LEU A 131 7.20 0.01 4.02
N HIS A 132 5.96 -0.13 4.50
CA HIS A 132 5.70 -0.29 5.93
C HIS A 132 6.48 -1.47 6.53
N HIS A 133 6.37 -2.65 5.91
CA HIS A 133 7.08 -3.83 6.39
C HIS A 133 8.61 -3.69 6.34
N ALA A 134 9.13 -3.02 5.31
CA ALA A 134 10.57 -2.75 5.22
C ALA A 134 11.04 -1.77 6.31
N MET A 135 10.26 -0.73 6.63
CA MET A 135 10.56 0.20 7.70
C MET A 135 10.46 -0.46 9.09
N GLU A 136 9.45 -1.30 9.31
CA GLU A 136 9.35 -2.10 10.54
C GLU A 136 10.54 -3.06 10.69
N LEU A 137 10.96 -3.71 9.60
CA LEU A 137 12.13 -4.58 9.61
C LEU A 137 13.40 -3.80 9.97
N LEU A 138 13.60 -2.60 9.42
CA LEU A 138 14.72 -1.74 9.79
C LEU A 138 14.76 -1.39 11.28
N TYR A 139 13.59 -1.18 11.88
CA TYR A 139 13.50 -0.87 13.31
C TYR A 139 13.81 -2.09 14.19
N LEU A 140 13.32 -3.27 13.80
CA LEU A 140 13.39 -4.49 14.61
C LEU A 140 14.69 -5.27 14.43
N GLU A 141 15.27 -5.23 13.21
CA GLU A 141 16.38 -6.08 12.82
C GLU A 141 17.73 -5.51 13.32
N ARG A 142 18.59 -6.39 13.77
CA ARG A 142 19.93 -6.04 14.24
C ARG A 142 21.04 -6.55 13.34
N ASP A 143 20.72 -7.52 12.50
CA ASP A 143 21.64 -8.04 11.49
C ASP A 143 21.78 -7.07 10.31
N VAL A 144 23.03 -6.73 9.95
CA VAL A 144 23.35 -5.73 8.92
C VAL A 144 22.89 -6.18 7.53
N GLU A 145 23.00 -7.47 7.19
CA GLU A 145 22.62 -7.96 5.86
C GLU A 145 21.10 -7.89 5.67
N ASN A 146 20.35 -8.22 6.72
CA ASN A 146 18.89 -8.11 6.72
C ASN A 146 18.44 -6.65 6.62
N ARG A 147 19.08 -5.73 7.35
CA ARG A 147 18.81 -4.28 7.24
C ARG A 147 19.13 -3.75 5.83
N ASN A 148 20.26 -4.14 5.24
CA ASN A 148 20.60 -3.80 3.86
C ASN A 148 19.52 -4.27 2.87
N SER A 149 19.01 -5.47 3.07
CA SER A 149 17.91 -5.99 2.24
C SER A 149 16.62 -5.15 2.39
N ALA A 150 16.27 -4.77 3.61
CA ALA A 150 15.14 -3.86 3.87
C ALA A 150 15.37 -2.48 3.22
N MET A 151 16.58 -1.93 3.32
CA MET A 151 16.95 -0.65 2.68
C MET A 151 16.82 -0.68 1.16
N GLN A 152 17.14 -1.80 0.50
CA GLN A 152 16.90 -1.94 -0.94
C GLN A 152 15.41 -1.83 -1.29
N VAL A 153 14.53 -2.37 -0.44
CA VAL A 153 13.07 -2.24 -0.61
C VAL A 153 12.65 -0.78 -0.41
N VAL A 154 13.08 -0.14 0.67
CA VAL A 154 12.81 1.28 0.95
C VAL A 154 13.26 2.16 -0.22
N SER A 155 14.50 1.96 -0.70
CA SER A 155 15.05 2.69 -1.85
C SER A 155 14.16 2.60 -3.08
N ARG A 156 13.69 1.39 -3.43
CA ARG A 156 12.80 1.20 -4.58
C ARG A 156 11.47 1.94 -4.43
N TYR A 157 10.90 1.97 -3.22
CA TYR A 157 9.66 2.70 -2.97
C TYR A 157 9.86 4.20 -3.06
N LEU A 158 10.93 4.75 -2.47
CA LEU A 158 11.23 6.18 -2.55
C LEU A 158 11.49 6.63 -4.00
N HIS A 159 12.24 5.86 -4.80
CA HIS A 159 12.43 6.16 -6.22
C HIS A 159 11.11 6.13 -7.01
N ARG A 160 10.24 5.17 -6.75
CA ARG A 160 8.90 5.14 -7.38
C ARG A 160 8.04 6.35 -7.03
N ILE A 161 8.17 6.90 -5.83
CA ILE A 161 7.48 8.13 -5.43
C ILE A 161 7.97 9.32 -6.26
N ILE A 162 9.27 9.38 -6.57
CA ILE A 162 9.84 10.42 -7.44
C ILE A 162 9.37 10.25 -8.89
N ASP A 163 9.34 9.03 -9.37
CA ASP A 163 8.98 8.74 -10.76
C ASP A 163 7.48 8.94 -11.03
N ALA A 164 6.62 8.73 -10.04
CA ALA A 164 5.17 8.85 -10.17
C ALA A 164 4.70 10.27 -10.55
N PRO A 165 5.16 11.36 -9.91
CA PRO A 165 4.75 12.72 -10.29
C PRO A 165 5.29 13.18 -11.64
N LEU A 166 6.42 12.63 -12.10
CA LEU A 166 6.99 12.97 -13.42
C LEU A 166 6.19 12.39 -14.57
N SER A 167 5.45 11.31 -14.33
CA SER A 167 4.57 10.71 -15.32
C SER A 167 3.24 11.44 -15.50
N ASP A 168 2.91 12.39 -14.61
CA ASP A 168 1.62 13.10 -14.56
C ASP A 168 1.47 14.27 -15.56
N VAL A 169 2.45 14.51 -16.41
CA VAL A 169 2.33 15.53 -17.49
C VAL A 169 1.38 15.09 -18.60
N HIS A 170 0.87 13.85 -18.58
CA HIS A 170 -0.09 13.33 -19.56
C HIS A 170 -1.39 12.87 -18.89
N THR A 171 -2.36 13.78 -18.80
CA THR A 171 -3.66 13.64 -18.12
C THR A 171 -4.55 12.45 -18.54
N HIS A 172 -4.28 11.81 -19.66
CA HIS A 172 -5.04 10.62 -20.11
C HIS A 172 -4.49 9.32 -19.54
N ASP A 173 -3.18 9.21 -19.37
CA ASP A 173 -2.46 8.04 -18.86
C ASP A 173 -2.66 7.85 -17.33
N GLU A 174 -2.86 8.94 -16.60
CA GLU A 174 -3.00 8.93 -15.14
C GLU A 174 -4.31 8.27 -14.68
N LYS A 175 -5.42 8.62 -15.33
CA LYS A 175 -6.73 8.01 -15.03
C LYS A 175 -6.69 6.51 -15.26
N GLU A 176 -6.02 6.08 -16.31
CA GLU A 176 -5.88 4.67 -16.67
C GLU A 176 -4.98 3.93 -15.67
N ARG A 177 -3.88 4.52 -15.26
CA ARG A 177 -3.00 3.96 -14.21
C ARG A 177 -3.70 3.84 -12.86
N ARG A 178 -4.44 4.85 -12.43
CA ARG A 178 -5.26 4.81 -11.19
C ARG A 178 -6.31 3.69 -11.25
N GLN A 179 -6.94 3.50 -12.40
CA GLN A 179 -7.91 2.41 -12.60
C GLN A 179 -7.23 1.04 -12.51
N VAL A 180 -6.08 0.86 -13.15
CA VAL A 180 -5.29 -0.39 -13.09
C VAL A 180 -4.82 -0.67 -11.66
N SER A 181 -4.27 0.32 -10.97
CA SER A 181 -3.83 0.19 -9.57
C SER A 181 -4.98 -0.22 -8.64
N ARG A 182 -6.14 0.43 -8.79
CA ARG A 182 -7.33 0.10 -7.99
C ARG A 182 -7.85 -1.33 -8.26
N LEU A 183 -7.76 -1.80 -9.50
CA LEU A 183 -8.08 -3.19 -9.83
C LEU A 183 -7.10 -4.17 -9.18
N HIS A 184 -5.82 -3.89 -9.21
CA HIS A 184 -4.81 -4.73 -8.54
C HIS A 184 -5.03 -4.78 -7.03
N SER A 185 -5.34 -3.64 -6.40
CA SER A 185 -5.66 -3.57 -4.97
C SER A 185 -6.92 -4.39 -4.63
N LEU A 186 -7.98 -4.28 -5.45
CA LEU A 186 -9.18 -5.09 -5.31
C LEU A 186 -8.84 -6.58 -5.30
N PHE A 187 -8.12 -7.05 -6.32
CA PHE A 187 -7.86 -8.49 -6.47
C PHE A 187 -6.78 -9.01 -5.51
N SER A 188 -5.88 -8.16 -5.02
CA SER A 188 -5.02 -8.49 -3.88
C SER A 188 -5.86 -8.75 -2.61
N ALA A 189 -6.87 -7.93 -2.35
CA ALA A 189 -7.80 -8.19 -1.24
C ALA A 189 -8.62 -9.47 -1.42
N VAL A 190 -9.03 -9.79 -2.67
CA VAL A 190 -9.68 -11.07 -3.00
C VAL A 190 -8.76 -12.25 -2.72
N GLU A 191 -7.48 -12.16 -3.07
CA GLU A 191 -6.49 -13.21 -2.82
C GLU A 191 -6.26 -13.48 -1.32
N LYS A 192 -6.33 -12.44 -0.50
CA LYS A 192 -6.23 -12.57 0.97
C LYS A 192 -7.43 -13.30 1.60
N GLN A 193 -8.58 -13.30 0.91
CA GLN A 193 -9.85 -13.85 1.43
C GLN A 193 -10.61 -14.64 0.35
N LEU A 194 -9.97 -15.65 -0.26
CA LEU A 194 -10.55 -16.44 -1.35
C LEU A 194 -11.82 -17.22 -0.95
N GLN A 195 -11.98 -17.55 0.33
CA GLN A 195 -13.15 -18.24 0.88
C GLN A 195 -14.40 -17.36 0.95
N PHE A 196 -14.25 -16.04 0.92
CA PHE A 196 -15.38 -15.11 0.94
C PHE A 196 -16.21 -15.26 -0.36
N ASP A 197 -17.52 -15.08 -0.29
CA ASP A 197 -18.39 -15.14 -1.47
C ASP A 197 -18.35 -13.83 -2.26
N TRP A 198 -17.33 -13.72 -3.12
CA TRP A 198 -17.12 -12.57 -3.98
C TRP A 198 -18.11 -12.55 -5.14
N ASP A 199 -19.24 -11.87 -4.95
CA ASP A 199 -20.19 -11.57 -6.01
C ASP A 199 -19.90 -10.23 -6.69
N MET A 200 -20.75 -9.81 -7.63
CA MET A 200 -20.54 -8.52 -8.33
C MET A 200 -20.79 -7.32 -7.44
N GLU A 201 -21.67 -7.45 -6.46
CA GLU A 201 -22.01 -6.38 -5.53
C GLU A 201 -20.83 -6.09 -4.60
N SER A 202 -20.31 -7.10 -3.90
CA SER A 202 -19.16 -7.00 -3.01
C SER A 202 -17.88 -6.53 -3.73
N LEU A 203 -17.65 -7.01 -4.97
CA LEU A 203 -16.52 -6.55 -5.78
C LEU A 203 -16.66 -5.08 -6.19
N SER A 204 -17.87 -4.66 -6.56
CA SER A 204 -18.16 -3.29 -6.98
C SER A 204 -18.06 -2.30 -5.83
N GLU A 205 -18.58 -2.67 -4.66
CA GLU A 205 -18.49 -1.90 -3.44
C GLU A 205 -17.04 -1.70 -3.04
N LYS A 206 -16.26 -2.79 -2.96
CA LYS A 206 -14.84 -2.74 -2.58
C LYS A 206 -13.98 -1.97 -3.58
N ALA A 207 -14.30 -2.00 -4.86
CA ALA A 207 -13.59 -1.25 -5.89
C ALA A 207 -14.05 0.21 -6.00
N HIS A 208 -15.16 0.58 -5.35
CA HIS A 208 -15.85 1.85 -5.55
C HIS A 208 -16.17 2.15 -7.04
N TYR A 209 -16.61 1.11 -7.76
CA TYR A 209 -17.02 1.18 -9.16
C TYR A 209 -18.42 0.59 -9.35
N SER A 210 -19.17 1.13 -10.33
CA SER A 210 -20.38 0.44 -10.77
C SER A 210 -20.04 -0.90 -11.44
N ALA A 211 -20.94 -1.89 -11.34
CA ALA A 211 -20.72 -3.22 -11.91
C ALA A 211 -20.39 -3.20 -13.43
N PRO A 212 -21.06 -2.39 -14.30
CA PRO A 212 -20.67 -2.29 -15.71
C PRO A 212 -19.28 -1.70 -15.92
N HIS A 213 -18.88 -0.71 -15.11
CA HIS A 213 -17.56 -0.10 -15.20
C HIS A 213 -16.47 -1.08 -14.77
N LEU A 214 -16.65 -1.75 -13.63
CA LEU A 214 -15.73 -2.78 -13.14
C LEU A 214 -15.56 -3.91 -14.16
N HIS A 215 -16.66 -4.37 -14.77
CA HIS A 215 -16.63 -5.42 -15.77
C HIS A 215 -15.79 -5.02 -16.99
N ARG A 216 -16.02 -3.80 -17.53
CA ARG A 216 -15.24 -3.27 -18.66
C ARG A 216 -13.76 -3.15 -18.35
N LEU A 217 -13.41 -2.60 -17.19
CA LEU A 217 -12.02 -2.46 -16.75
C LEU A 217 -11.32 -3.81 -16.58
N CYS A 218 -11.99 -4.80 -15.99
CA CYS A 218 -11.42 -6.14 -15.83
C CYS A 218 -11.17 -6.82 -17.18
N LEU A 219 -12.07 -6.66 -18.15
CA LEU A 219 -11.84 -7.16 -19.50
C LEU A 219 -10.63 -6.47 -20.16
N GLN A 220 -10.52 -5.18 -20.00
CA GLN A 220 -9.43 -4.38 -20.57
C GLN A 220 -8.08 -4.75 -19.97
N VAL A 221 -7.97 -4.89 -18.64
CA VAL A 221 -6.71 -5.10 -17.93
C VAL A 221 -6.33 -6.59 -17.85
N PHE A 222 -7.28 -7.48 -17.57
CA PHE A 222 -7.02 -8.90 -17.33
C PHE A 222 -7.50 -9.83 -18.44
N GLY A 223 -8.19 -9.32 -19.45
CA GLY A 223 -8.79 -10.13 -20.51
C GLY A 223 -9.95 -11.04 -20.05
N ARG A 224 -10.51 -10.80 -18.87
CA ARG A 224 -11.55 -11.64 -18.26
C ARG A 224 -12.48 -10.83 -17.37
N SER A 225 -13.72 -11.30 -17.18
CA SER A 225 -14.68 -10.63 -16.28
C SER A 225 -14.24 -10.72 -14.81
N PRO A 226 -14.74 -9.85 -13.92
CA PRO A 226 -14.42 -9.89 -12.48
C PRO A 226 -14.62 -11.29 -11.88
N LYS A 227 -15.77 -11.91 -12.16
CA LYS A 227 -16.10 -13.26 -11.68
C LYS A 227 -15.14 -14.34 -12.24
N GLN A 228 -14.73 -14.21 -13.50
CA GLN A 228 -13.74 -15.11 -14.09
C GLN A 228 -12.35 -14.91 -13.48
N HIS A 229 -12.01 -13.68 -13.08
CA HIS A 229 -10.74 -13.38 -12.43
C HIS A 229 -10.70 -13.97 -11.02
N VAL A 230 -11.76 -13.85 -10.22
CA VAL A 230 -11.89 -14.54 -8.92
C VAL A 230 -11.71 -16.06 -9.08
N ILE A 231 -12.38 -16.67 -10.06
CA ILE A 231 -12.22 -18.11 -10.34
C ILE A 231 -10.76 -18.44 -10.70
N HIS A 232 -10.13 -17.61 -11.49
CA HIS A 232 -8.71 -17.79 -11.85
C HIS A 232 -7.80 -17.78 -10.61
N LEU A 233 -7.95 -16.80 -9.73
CA LEU A 233 -7.18 -16.70 -8.48
C LEU A 233 -7.41 -17.93 -7.60
N ARG A 234 -8.65 -18.37 -7.42
CA ARG A 234 -8.99 -19.59 -6.69
C ARG A 234 -8.33 -20.83 -7.27
N MET A 235 -8.33 -20.98 -8.60
CA MET A 235 -7.69 -22.14 -9.27
C MET A 235 -6.16 -22.07 -9.18
N THR A 236 -5.57 -20.88 -9.30
CA THR A 236 -4.13 -20.68 -9.13
C THR A 236 -3.68 -21.06 -7.72
N ARG A 237 -4.40 -20.60 -6.70
CA ARG A 237 -4.13 -20.98 -5.31
C ARG A 237 -4.29 -22.49 -5.08
N ALA A 238 -5.35 -23.09 -5.63
CA ALA A 238 -5.59 -24.52 -5.52
C ALA A 238 -4.47 -25.36 -6.15
N LYS A 239 -3.96 -24.97 -7.32
CA LYS A 239 -2.79 -25.63 -7.95
C LYS A 239 -1.58 -25.60 -7.02
N SER A 240 -1.24 -24.43 -6.48
CA SER A 240 -0.13 -24.27 -5.54
C SER A 240 -0.28 -25.19 -4.33
N LEU A 241 -1.47 -25.20 -3.69
CA LEU A 241 -1.73 -26.03 -2.52
C LEU A 241 -1.69 -27.54 -2.80
N LEU A 242 -2.18 -27.97 -3.97
CA LEU A 242 -2.11 -29.37 -4.38
C LEU A 242 -0.68 -29.86 -4.57
N LEU A 243 0.24 -29.00 -5.02
CA LEU A 243 1.64 -29.32 -5.25
C LEU A 243 2.47 -29.21 -3.97
N SER A 244 2.17 -28.23 -3.11
CA SER A 244 3.01 -27.91 -1.95
C SER A 244 2.53 -28.56 -0.64
N THR A 245 1.36 -29.22 -0.62
CA THR A 245 0.79 -29.77 0.61
C THR A 245 0.15 -31.15 0.39
N GLN A 246 0.03 -31.91 1.47
CA GLN A 246 -0.75 -33.16 1.50
C GLN A 246 -2.21 -32.95 1.97
N TRP A 247 -2.70 -31.73 1.93
CA TRP A 247 -4.06 -31.42 2.38
C TRP A 247 -5.11 -32.20 1.57
N PRO A 248 -6.18 -32.67 2.21
CA PRO A 248 -7.30 -33.30 1.50
C PRO A 248 -7.88 -32.33 0.44
N VAL A 249 -8.27 -32.89 -0.71
CA VAL A 249 -8.87 -32.12 -1.80
C VAL A 249 -10.12 -31.36 -1.34
N SER A 250 -10.91 -31.95 -0.42
CA SER A 250 -12.07 -31.32 0.18
C SER A 250 -11.70 -30.08 1.01
N TYR A 251 -10.59 -30.14 1.73
CA TYR A 251 -10.10 -29.01 2.52
C TYR A 251 -9.60 -27.87 1.60
N ILE A 252 -8.83 -28.21 0.56
CA ILE A 252 -8.38 -27.23 -0.44
C ILE A 252 -9.58 -26.57 -1.12
N ALA A 253 -10.62 -27.35 -1.48
CA ALA A 253 -11.85 -26.81 -2.07
C ALA A 253 -12.49 -25.76 -1.15
N SER A 254 -12.66 -26.07 0.12
CA SER A 254 -13.22 -25.15 1.11
C SER A 254 -12.33 -23.90 1.29
N TYR A 255 -11.02 -24.10 1.42
CA TYR A 255 -10.04 -23.02 1.60
C TYR A 255 -10.06 -22.00 0.45
N VAL A 256 -10.24 -22.46 -0.79
CA VAL A 256 -10.34 -21.57 -1.96
C VAL A 256 -11.78 -21.11 -2.26
N GLY A 257 -12.72 -21.32 -1.35
CA GLY A 257 -14.07 -20.75 -1.43
C GLY A 257 -15.09 -21.58 -2.22
N TYR A 258 -14.96 -22.92 -2.21
CA TYR A 258 -15.97 -23.82 -2.76
C TYR A 258 -16.64 -24.62 -1.63
N ALA A 259 -17.91 -24.41 -1.42
CA ALA A 259 -18.70 -25.17 -0.44
C ALA A 259 -18.85 -26.66 -0.82
N ASN A 260 -18.67 -27.00 -2.10
CA ASN A 260 -18.87 -28.36 -2.62
C ASN A 260 -17.64 -28.82 -3.42
N VAL A 261 -17.03 -29.93 -2.97
CA VAL A 261 -15.84 -30.52 -3.60
C VAL A 261 -16.09 -31.01 -5.03
N PHE A 262 -17.30 -31.41 -5.38
CA PHE A 262 -17.63 -31.83 -6.75
C PHE A 262 -17.64 -30.62 -7.71
N THR A 263 -18.21 -29.50 -7.26
CA THR A 263 -18.20 -28.25 -8.03
C THR A 263 -16.78 -27.75 -8.21
N PHE A 264 -15.95 -27.81 -7.16
CA PHE A 264 -14.53 -27.49 -7.22
C PHE A 264 -13.81 -28.38 -8.24
N SER A 265 -13.93 -29.73 -8.12
CA SER A 265 -13.21 -30.68 -8.97
C SER A 265 -13.59 -30.52 -10.45
N LYS A 266 -14.88 -30.28 -10.76
CA LYS A 266 -15.34 -29.99 -12.10
C LYS A 266 -14.71 -28.70 -12.66
N ARG A 267 -14.67 -27.65 -11.85
CA ARG A 267 -14.07 -26.36 -12.21
C ARG A 267 -12.56 -26.49 -12.39
N PHE A 268 -11.90 -27.19 -11.48
CA PHE A 268 -10.47 -27.42 -11.54
C PHE A 268 -10.06 -28.21 -12.80
N LYS A 269 -10.78 -29.30 -13.10
CA LYS A 269 -10.56 -30.08 -14.33
C LYS A 269 -10.79 -29.25 -15.59
N LYS A 270 -11.80 -28.35 -15.58
CA LYS A 270 -12.03 -27.43 -16.71
C LYS A 270 -10.87 -26.43 -16.88
N SER A 271 -10.22 -26.02 -15.78
CA SER A 271 -9.12 -25.04 -15.79
C SER A 271 -7.76 -25.67 -16.12
N THR A 272 -7.53 -26.94 -15.78
CA THR A 272 -6.21 -27.59 -15.84
C THR A 272 -6.13 -28.79 -16.78
N GLY A 273 -7.29 -29.32 -17.22
CA GLY A 273 -7.37 -30.57 -17.96
C GLY A 273 -7.41 -31.83 -17.07
N LEU A 274 -6.94 -31.75 -15.82
CA LEU A 274 -6.80 -32.88 -14.89
C LEU A 274 -7.72 -32.72 -13.67
N SER A 275 -8.11 -33.83 -13.07
CA SER A 275 -8.75 -33.79 -11.74
C SER A 275 -7.75 -33.31 -10.68
N PRO A 276 -8.19 -32.77 -9.53
CA PRO A 276 -7.27 -32.33 -8.47
C PRO A 276 -6.31 -33.44 -8.00
N SER A 277 -6.79 -34.68 -7.85
CA SER A 277 -5.97 -35.81 -7.44
C SER A 277 -4.94 -36.20 -8.53
N ALA A 278 -5.40 -36.31 -9.79
CA ALA A 278 -4.50 -36.59 -10.91
C ALA A 278 -3.46 -35.47 -11.13
N PHE A 279 -3.83 -34.21 -10.86
CA PHE A 279 -2.90 -33.07 -10.92
C PHE A 279 -1.82 -33.18 -9.84
N ARG A 280 -2.15 -33.58 -8.63
CA ARG A 280 -1.19 -33.83 -7.55
C ARG A 280 -0.20 -34.95 -7.92
N GLU A 281 -0.70 -36.03 -8.51
CA GLU A 281 0.11 -37.19 -8.89
C GLU A 281 1.01 -36.92 -10.11
N SER A 282 0.64 -35.96 -10.98
CA SER A 282 1.39 -35.69 -12.21
C SER A 282 2.74 -35.00 -12.02
N VAL A 283 3.04 -34.53 -10.81
CA VAL A 283 4.27 -33.77 -10.48
C VAL A 283 5.13 -34.51 -9.44
N ASN A 284 4.58 -35.56 -8.81
CA ASN A 284 5.35 -36.52 -7.99
C ASN A 284 5.82 -37.69 -8.87
#